data_f23c6a3ab53d2832a2fe68c0daeddee0
#
_entry.id   f23c6a3ab53d2832a2fe68c0daeddee0
#
_cell.length_a   1.000
_cell.length_b   1.000
_cell.length_c   1.000
_cell.angle_alpha   90.00
_cell.angle_beta   90.00
_cell.angle_gamma   90.00
#
_symmetry.space_group_name_H-M   'P 1'
#
loop_
_entity.id
_entity.type
_entity.pdbx_description
1 polymer ?
#
loop_
_entity_poly.entity_id
_entity_poly.type
_entity_poly.pdbx_seq_one_letter_code
_entity_poly.pdbx_strand_id
1 'polypeptide(L)'
;ETGKKTAMPKDKVYLPDGWGELAKRYGHRYWAKSGHRDNFPQVITSKYNIETLQQIVGNEADSVVSHGAGHFKVVLAGQPINFVSLHTWPQKYAYGVSGSAAQEASKAENGGDKYRLKEITYICEHTICKSKDPQNEWWLMAGDFNAQSSLDNDQYKYSLDDTRFLVHDYVLENTPYMDVIKQQHAGEFKSTTSGSSRIDFVYCSPAMMKQVTYADVIRDEWTGTIVKDEATGFKYPSDHRPLIVEVKVTTKK
;
A
#
# COMPACT_ATOMS: atom_id res chain seq x y z
N GLU A 1 5.46 8.94 -1.94
CA GLU A 1 6.51 8.80 -2.98
C GLU A 1 7.45 9.98 -2.92
N THR A 2 8.67 9.73 -2.64
CA THR A 2 9.61 10.78 -2.25
C THR A 2 10.88 10.77 -3.08
N GLY A 3 10.95 9.91 -4.07
CA GLY A 3 12.14 9.80 -4.86
C GLY A 3 11.93 9.97 -6.33
N LYS A 4 12.57 10.95 -6.93
CA LYS A 4 12.82 10.88 -8.35
C LYS A 4 13.92 9.89 -8.62
N LYS A 5 13.68 8.98 -9.53
CA LYS A 5 14.64 8.00 -10.02
C LYS A 5 15.96 8.61 -10.54
N THR A 6 15.97 9.90 -10.86
CA THR A 6 17.07 10.55 -11.54
C THR A 6 17.60 11.80 -10.90
N ALA A 7 16.96 12.32 -9.86
CA ALA A 7 17.27 13.66 -9.35
C ALA A 7 17.72 13.72 -7.90
N MET A 8 17.64 12.61 -7.15
CA MET A 8 18.24 12.63 -5.83
C MET A 8 19.69 12.18 -5.90
N PRO A 9 20.62 13.03 -5.51
CA PRO A 9 21.98 12.60 -5.23
C PRO A 9 21.97 11.42 -4.27
N LYS A 10 22.90 10.47 -4.44
CA LYS A 10 23.00 9.27 -3.59
C LYS A 10 23.17 9.59 -2.09
N ASP A 11 23.66 10.77 -1.79
CA ASP A 11 23.84 11.32 -0.45
C ASP A 11 22.57 11.94 0.14
N LYS A 12 21.54 12.16 -0.68
CA LYS A 12 20.20 12.59 -0.25
C LYS A 12 19.22 11.42 -0.31
N VAL A 13 19.69 10.26 0.10
CA VAL A 13 18.82 9.13 0.39
C VAL A 13 17.72 9.62 1.31
N TYR A 14 16.52 9.33 0.93
CA TYR A 14 15.33 9.69 1.62
C TYR A 14 15.44 9.32 3.10
N LEU A 15 15.31 10.32 3.94
CA LEU A 15 15.56 10.16 5.37
C LEU A 15 14.25 9.84 6.10
N PRO A 16 13.99 8.58 6.46
CA PRO A 16 12.84 8.23 7.29
C PRO A 16 12.77 9.03 8.58
N ASP A 17 13.90 9.45 9.12
CA ASP A 17 14.01 10.24 10.34
C ASP A 17 13.35 11.62 10.21
N GLY A 18 13.40 12.25 9.04
CA GLY A 18 12.69 13.50 8.76
C GLY A 18 11.18 13.38 8.86
N TRP A 19 10.62 12.19 8.57
CA TRP A 19 9.20 11.91 8.76
C TRP A 19 8.80 11.86 10.22
N GLY A 20 9.65 11.33 11.09
CA GLY A 20 9.41 11.34 12.52
C GLY A 20 9.29 12.76 13.07
N GLU A 21 10.18 13.65 12.67
CA GLU A 21 10.12 15.06 13.08
C GLU A 21 8.90 15.79 12.48
N LEU A 22 8.54 15.51 11.23
CA LEU A 22 7.32 16.04 10.63
C LEU A 22 6.07 15.54 11.35
N ALA A 23 6.00 14.26 11.67
CA ALA A 23 4.87 13.63 12.35
C ALA A 23 4.61 14.24 13.73
N LYS A 24 5.65 14.62 14.47
CA LYS A 24 5.52 15.30 15.77
C LYS A 24 4.75 16.61 15.68
N ARG A 25 4.88 17.35 14.55
CA ARG A 25 4.15 18.61 14.33
C ARG A 25 2.63 18.38 14.23
N TYR A 26 2.22 17.18 13.88
CA TYR A 26 0.81 16.76 13.81
C TYR A 26 0.38 15.97 15.05
N GLY A 27 1.20 15.94 16.10
CA GLY A 27 0.90 15.25 17.35
C GLY A 27 1.16 13.74 17.34
N HIS A 28 1.80 13.20 16.30
CA HIS A 28 2.21 11.80 16.23
C HIS A 28 3.59 11.66 16.88
N ARG A 29 3.63 11.06 18.07
CA ARG A 29 4.86 10.89 18.85
C ARG A 29 5.70 9.70 18.42
N TYR A 30 5.08 8.74 17.78
CA TYR A 30 5.70 7.49 17.37
C TYR A 30 5.75 7.37 15.86
N TRP A 31 6.79 6.78 15.35
CA TRP A 31 6.96 6.47 13.96
C TRP A 31 7.80 5.22 13.77
N ALA A 32 7.62 4.51 12.67
CA ALA A 32 8.41 3.38 12.27
C ALA A 32 8.50 3.33 10.76
N LYS A 33 9.56 2.73 10.25
CA LYS A 33 9.75 2.49 8.81
C LYS A 33 9.56 1.02 8.48
N SER A 34 9.02 0.75 7.29
CA SER A 34 8.99 -0.60 6.73
C SER A 34 10.40 -1.08 6.39
N GLY A 35 10.54 -2.37 6.06
CA GLY A 35 11.68 -2.84 5.31
C GLY A 35 11.68 -2.21 3.92
N HIS A 36 12.85 -1.89 3.39
CA HIS A 36 12.99 -1.32 2.05
C HIS A 36 14.33 -1.71 1.44
N ARG A 37 14.39 -1.74 0.12
CA ARG A 37 15.60 -2.06 -0.65
C ARG A 37 16.06 -0.91 -1.53
N ASP A 38 15.23 0.10 -1.69
CA ASP A 38 15.48 1.27 -2.53
C ASP A 38 15.05 2.57 -1.82
N ASN A 39 14.85 3.62 -2.59
CA ASN A 39 14.52 4.97 -2.10
C ASN A 39 13.01 5.19 -1.87
N PHE A 40 12.20 4.15 -1.75
CA PHE A 40 10.76 4.25 -1.55
C PHE A 40 10.28 3.60 -0.24
N PRO A 41 10.88 3.91 0.92
CA PRO A 41 10.45 3.35 2.18
C PRO A 41 9.05 3.85 2.51
N GLN A 42 8.24 2.97 3.09
CA GLN A 42 6.98 3.35 3.69
C GLN A 42 7.23 3.70 5.16
N VAL A 43 6.50 4.67 5.66
CA VAL A 43 6.58 5.13 7.04
C VAL A 43 5.19 5.10 7.66
N ILE A 44 5.09 4.52 8.84
CA ILE A 44 3.90 4.61 9.68
C ILE A 44 4.17 5.59 10.82
N THR A 45 3.21 6.47 11.11
CA THR A 45 3.26 7.40 12.23
C THR A 45 2.02 7.28 13.09
N SER A 46 2.13 7.50 14.41
CA SER A 46 1.03 7.29 15.33
C SER A 46 1.11 8.19 16.56
N LYS A 47 -0.05 8.49 17.16
CA LYS A 47 -0.16 9.03 18.51
C LYS A 47 0.14 7.98 19.59
N TYR A 48 0.01 6.71 19.23
CA TYR A 48 0.17 5.54 20.10
C TYR A 48 1.46 4.80 19.79
N ASN A 49 1.97 4.04 20.76
CA ASN A 49 3.20 3.28 20.56
C ASN A 49 3.07 2.30 19.40
N ILE A 50 4.10 2.25 18.57
CA ILE A 50 4.22 1.33 17.45
C ILE A 50 5.26 0.27 17.80
N GLU A 51 4.86 -0.98 17.79
CA GLU A 51 5.77 -2.12 17.84
C GLU A 51 6.06 -2.59 16.41
N THR A 52 7.30 -2.53 15.97
CA THR A 52 7.70 -3.11 14.69
C THR A 52 7.89 -4.62 14.88
N LEU A 53 7.00 -5.41 14.28
CA LEU A 53 7.08 -6.86 14.36
C LEU A 53 7.99 -7.43 13.29
N GLN A 54 7.95 -6.87 12.07
CA GLN A 54 8.78 -7.32 10.97
C GLN A 54 9.00 -6.20 9.95
N GLN A 55 10.23 -6.10 9.43
CA GLN A 55 10.56 -5.38 8.22
C GLN A 55 10.73 -6.38 7.09
N ILE A 56 9.92 -6.28 6.03
CA ILE A 56 9.79 -7.29 4.99
C ILE A 56 10.47 -6.79 3.72
N VAL A 57 11.56 -7.40 3.36
CA VAL A 57 12.30 -7.11 2.11
C VAL A 57 12.59 -8.39 1.30
N GLY A 58 12.22 -9.54 1.85
CA GLY A 58 12.72 -10.84 1.42
C GLY A 58 14.12 -11.11 2.00
N ASN A 59 14.60 -12.32 1.89
CA ASN A 59 15.97 -12.68 2.21
C ASN A 59 16.88 -12.48 0.99
N GLU A 60 18.19 -12.65 1.14
CA GLU A 60 19.15 -12.49 0.04
C GLU A 60 18.89 -13.43 -1.15
N ALA A 61 18.36 -14.62 -0.90
CA ALA A 61 17.99 -15.58 -1.93
C ALA A 61 16.65 -15.26 -2.59
N ASP A 62 15.70 -14.72 -1.79
CA ASP A 62 14.30 -14.51 -2.19
C ASP A 62 13.93 -13.02 -2.17
N SER A 63 14.80 -12.16 -2.56
CA SER A 63 14.59 -10.70 -2.62
C SER A 63 13.35 -10.29 -3.45
N VAL A 64 12.19 -10.74 -3.03
CA VAL A 64 10.94 -10.63 -3.79
C VAL A 64 10.36 -9.23 -3.66
N VAL A 65 10.42 -8.62 -2.48
CA VAL A 65 9.74 -7.34 -2.24
C VAL A 65 10.64 -6.17 -2.65
N SER A 66 10.24 -5.43 -3.69
CA SER A 66 11.08 -4.40 -4.33
C SER A 66 11.25 -3.15 -3.47
N HIS A 67 10.15 -2.51 -3.10
CA HIS A 67 10.16 -1.29 -2.28
C HIS A 67 10.04 -1.58 -0.78
N GLY A 68 9.74 -2.83 -0.43
CA GLY A 68 9.61 -3.27 0.93
C GLY A 68 8.19 -3.22 1.47
N ALA A 69 8.04 -3.84 2.63
CA ALA A 69 6.82 -3.80 3.42
C ALA A 69 7.15 -3.82 4.92
N GLY A 70 6.19 -3.54 5.76
CA GLY A 70 6.36 -3.57 7.22
C GLY A 70 5.14 -4.14 7.92
N HIS A 71 5.37 -4.94 8.94
CA HIS A 71 4.34 -5.40 9.86
C HIS A 71 4.54 -4.75 11.23
N PHE A 72 3.52 -4.06 11.67
CA PHE A 72 3.52 -3.27 12.90
C PHE A 72 2.32 -3.64 13.77
N LYS A 73 2.45 -3.41 15.07
CA LYS A 73 1.35 -3.54 16.01
C LYS A 73 1.16 -2.25 16.79
N VAL A 74 -0.10 -1.84 16.93
CA VAL A 74 -0.52 -0.74 17.81
C VAL A 74 -1.61 -1.27 18.73
N VAL A 75 -1.59 -0.90 20.01
CA VAL A 75 -2.64 -1.29 20.95
C VAL A 75 -3.46 -0.06 21.31
N LEU A 76 -4.76 -0.10 20.98
CA LEU A 76 -5.72 0.96 21.29
C LEU A 76 -6.75 0.46 22.28
N ALA A 77 -6.83 1.08 23.44
CA ALA A 77 -7.81 0.70 24.49
C ALA A 77 -7.82 -0.81 24.81
N GLY A 78 -6.64 -1.44 24.80
CA GLY A 78 -6.46 -2.87 25.00
C GLY A 78 -6.73 -3.76 23.77
N GLN A 79 -7.15 -3.16 22.65
CA GLN A 79 -7.33 -3.87 21.37
C GLN A 79 -6.04 -3.81 20.56
N PRO A 80 -5.35 -4.94 20.30
CA PRO A 80 -4.22 -4.97 19.38
C PRO A 80 -4.73 -4.87 17.93
N ILE A 81 -4.00 -4.09 17.13
CA ILE A 81 -4.26 -3.91 15.71
C ILE A 81 -2.95 -4.17 14.97
N ASN A 82 -2.98 -5.11 14.04
CA ASN A 82 -1.87 -5.41 13.16
C ASN A 82 -1.97 -4.54 11.90
N PHE A 83 -0.91 -3.79 11.60
CA PHE A 83 -0.80 -2.96 10.40
C PHE A 83 0.26 -3.54 9.48
N VAL A 84 -0.09 -3.70 8.21
CA VAL A 84 0.84 -4.03 7.13
C VAL A 84 0.90 -2.85 6.17
N SER A 85 2.06 -2.21 6.05
CA SER A 85 2.29 -1.18 5.05
C SER A 85 3.10 -1.77 3.91
N LEU A 86 2.80 -1.38 2.67
CA LEU A 86 3.50 -1.89 1.50
C LEU A 86 3.53 -0.86 0.36
N HIS A 87 4.48 -1.08 -0.54
CA HIS A 87 4.52 -0.45 -1.85
C HIS A 87 5.12 -1.48 -2.81
N THR A 88 4.32 -1.95 -3.77
CA THR A 88 4.77 -2.97 -4.73
C THR A 88 5.40 -2.34 -5.97
N TRP A 89 6.00 -3.17 -6.82
CA TRP A 89 6.68 -2.74 -8.02
C TRP A 89 5.76 -1.94 -8.96
N PRO A 90 6.22 -0.81 -9.55
CA PRO A 90 5.41 0.01 -10.43
C PRO A 90 4.89 -0.73 -11.68
N GLN A 91 3.74 -0.29 -12.18
CA GLN A 91 3.05 -0.86 -13.35
C GLN A 91 3.76 -0.61 -14.69
N LYS A 92 5.03 -1.01 -14.86
CA LYS A 92 5.72 -0.72 -16.12
C LYS A 92 6.34 -1.96 -16.76
N TYR A 93 7.22 -2.63 -16.03
CA TYR A 93 8.01 -3.75 -16.57
C TYR A 93 8.48 -4.64 -15.44
N ALA A 94 8.99 -5.82 -15.76
CA ALA A 94 9.48 -6.75 -14.75
C ALA A 94 10.63 -6.17 -13.93
N TYR A 95 10.68 -6.55 -12.67
CA TYR A 95 11.75 -6.15 -11.75
C TYR A 95 13.11 -6.70 -12.22
N GLY A 96 14.14 -5.88 -12.03
CA GLY A 96 15.50 -6.24 -12.40
C GLY A 96 15.80 -6.18 -13.90
N VAL A 97 14.82 -5.89 -14.74
CA VAL A 97 15.03 -5.77 -16.18
C VAL A 97 15.66 -4.43 -16.51
N SER A 98 16.81 -4.46 -17.17
CA SER A 98 17.54 -3.29 -17.63
C SER A 98 17.66 -3.27 -19.16
N GLY A 99 17.73 -2.03 -19.71
CA GLY A 99 17.76 -1.83 -21.17
C GLY A 99 16.35 -1.70 -21.78
N SER A 100 16.18 -0.72 -22.67
CA SER A 100 14.86 -0.34 -23.19
C SER A 100 14.13 -1.46 -23.91
N ALA A 101 14.81 -2.26 -24.71
CA ALA A 101 14.20 -3.36 -25.45
C ALA A 101 13.70 -4.49 -24.53
N ALA A 102 14.50 -4.87 -23.52
CA ALA A 102 14.09 -5.89 -22.54
C ALA A 102 12.95 -5.39 -21.63
N GLN A 103 12.96 -4.12 -21.26
CA GLN A 103 11.87 -3.51 -20.51
C GLN A 103 10.57 -3.50 -21.32
N GLU A 104 10.63 -3.17 -22.59
CA GLU A 104 9.47 -3.16 -23.46
C GLU A 104 8.92 -4.58 -23.68
N ALA A 105 9.79 -5.57 -23.90
CA ALA A 105 9.40 -6.97 -23.96
C ALA A 105 8.72 -7.45 -22.67
N SER A 106 9.24 -7.09 -21.51
CA SER A 106 8.63 -7.48 -20.22
C SER A 106 7.26 -6.85 -19.98
N LYS A 107 6.97 -5.69 -20.55
CA LYS A 107 5.61 -5.12 -20.55
C LYS A 107 4.66 -5.98 -21.37
N ALA A 108 5.06 -6.37 -22.58
CA ALA A 108 4.26 -7.21 -23.46
C ALA A 108 3.94 -8.57 -22.82
N GLU A 109 4.85 -9.10 -22.02
CA GLU A 109 4.69 -10.34 -21.26
C GLU A 109 3.98 -10.16 -19.91
N ASN A 110 3.50 -8.96 -19.57
CA ASN A 110 2.92 -8.61 -18.28
C ASN A 110 3.83 -8.97 -17.09
N GLY A 111 5.14 -8.85 -17.27
CA GLY A 111 6.14 -9.25 -16.27
C GLY A 111 6.01 -8.50 -14.94
N GLY A 112 5.61 -7.22 -14.99
CA GLY A 112 5.33 -6.42 -13.80
C GLY A 112 4.18 -6.96 -12.96
N ASP A 113 3.10 -7.41 -13.58
CA ASP A 113 1.93 -7.98 -12.89
C ASP A 113 2.30 -9.28 -12.18
N LYS A 114 3.00 -10.18 -12.86
CA LYS A 114 3.48 -11.44 -12.29
C LYS A 114 4.48 -11.22 -11.16
N TYR A 115 5.30 -10.19 -11.26
CA TYR A 115 6.23 -9.83 -10.19
C TYR A 115 5.49 -9.31 -8.96
N ARG A 116 4.54 -8.40 -9.13
CA ARG A 116 3.68 -7.91 -8.04
C ARG A 116 2.90 -9.02 -7.35
N LEU A 117 2.42 -10.01 -8.11
CA LEU A 117 1.81 -11.20 -7.54
C LEU A 117 2.77 -11.91 -6.56
N LYS A 118 4.05 -12.08 -6.93
CA LYS A 118 5.05 -12.68 -6.02
C LYS A 118 5.26 -11.82 -4.78
N GLU A 119 5.32 -10.49 -4.94
CA GLU A 119 5.48 -9.58 -3.82
C GLU A 119 4.33 -9.70 -2.81
N ILE A 120 3.08 -9.61 -3.30
CA ILE A 120 1.92 -9.68 -2.40
C ILE A 120 1.74 -11.05 -1.78
N THR A 121 2.01 -12.13 -2.52
CA THR A 121 2.02 -13.48 -2.00
C THR A 121 2.99 -13.58 -0.82
N TYR A 122 4.23 -13.16 -1.01
CA TYR A 122 5.25 -13.17 0.03
C TYR A 122 4.83 -12.34 1.26
N ILE A 123 4.32 -11.14 1.06
CA ILE A 123 3.85 -10.27 2.16
C ILE A 123 2.73 -10.94 2.94
N CYS A 124 1.71 -11.47 2.28
CA CYS A 124 0.59 -12.13 2.94
C CYS A 124 1.02 -13.39 3.69
N GLU A 125 1.86 -14.24 3.08
CA GLU A 125 2.38 -15.47 3.69
C GLU A 125 3.25 -15.21 4.91
N HIS A 126 3.92 -14.05 4.98
CA HIS A 126 4.77 -13.66 6.11
C HIS A 126 4.05 -12.79 7.16
N THR A 127 2.79 -12.44 6.92
CA THR A 127 1.98 -11.64 7.83
C THR A 127 0.68 -12.34 8.21
N ILE A 128 -0.43 -11.97 7.61
CA ILE A 128 -1.78 -12.43 8.01
C ILE A 128 -1.95 -13.96 7.91
N CYS A 129 -1.33 -14.60 6.91
CA CYS A 129 -1.41 -16.05 6.75
C CYS A 129 -0.67 -16.84 7.86
N LYS A 130 0.21 -16.18 8.63
CA LYS A 130 0.83 -16.79 9.82
C LYS A 130 -0.02 -16.69 11.07
N SER A 131 -1.06 -15.87 11.07
CA SER A 131 -1.98 -15.81 12.19
C SER A 131 -2.78 -17.10 12.31
N LYS A 132 -3.08 -17.49 13.56
CA LYS A 132 -3.93 -18.66 13.85
C LYS A 132 -5.41 -18.32 13.75
N ASP A 133 -5.76 -17.05 13.86
CA ASP A 133 -7.15 -16.58 13.87
C ASP A 133 -7.31 -15.24 13.13
N PRO A 134 -6.90 -15.17 11.86
CA PRO A 134 -6.84 -13.91 11.12
C PRO A 134 -8.21 -13.28 10.88
N GLN A 135 -9.30 -14.05 10.99
CA GLN A 135 -10.66 -13.57 10.83
C GLN A 135 -11.16 -12.77 12.04
N ASN A 136 -10.70 -13.14 13.24
CA ASN A 136 -11.14 -12.53 14.50
C ASN A 136 -10.12 -11.53 15.08
N GLU A 137 -8.89 -11.57 14.61
CA GLU A 137 -7.89 -10.53 14.91
C GLU A 137 -8.12 -9.28 14.05
N TRP A 138 -7.64 -8.14 14.55
CA TRP A 138 -7.70 -6.91 13.77
C TRP A 138 -6.45 -6.73 12.94
N TRP A 139 -6.63 -6.81 11.63
CA TRP A 139 -5.61 -6.61 10.61
C TRP A 139 -6.02 -5.50 9.66
N LEU A 140 -5.08 -4.64 9.33
CA LEU A 140 -5.20 -3.62 8.29
C LEU A 140 -3.95 -3.66 7.42
N MET A 141 -4.14 -3.82 6.11
CA MET A 141 -3.07 -3.74 5.11
C MET A 141 -3.36 -2.57 4.18
N ALA A 142 -2.39 -1.66 4.04
CA ALA A 142 -2.56 -0.47 3.21
C ALA A 142 -1.29 -0.09 2.47
N GLY A 143 -1.46 0.52 1.30
CA GLY A 143 -0.36 1.05 0.50
C GLY A 143 -0.69 1.17 -0.98
N ASP A 144 0.34 1.47 -1.77
CA ASP A 144 0.30 1.42 -3.23
C ASP A 144 0.60 -0.01 -3.71
N PHE A 145 -0.42 -0.65 -4.25
CA PHE A 145 -0.33 -2.00 -4.81
C PHE A 145 0.10 -1.99 -6.27
N ASN A 146 0.13 -0.83 -6.91
CA ASN A 146 0.44 -0.69 -8.33
C ASN A 146 -0.32 -1.67 -9.25
N ALA A 147 -1.48 -2.10 -8.83
CA ALA A 147 -2.33 -3.08 -9.51
C ALA A 147 -3.80 -2.65 -9.46
N GLN A 148 -4.59 -3.08 -10.44
CA GLN A 148 -6.04 -2.91 -10.45
C GLN A 148 -6.73 -4.13 -9.82
N SER A 149 -7.94 -3.90 -9.30
CA SER A 149 -8.78 -4.96 -8.73
C SER A 149 -9.87 -5.39 -9.72
N SER A 150 -10.12 -6.69 -9.80
CA SER A 150 -11.27 -7.25 -10.54
C SER A 150 -12.61 -6.74 -10.00
N LEU A 151 -12.68 -6.32 -8.73
CA LEU A 151 -13.86 -5.66 -8.14
C LEU A 151 -14.20 -4.32 -8.78
N ASP A 152 -13.29 -3.75 -9.56
CA ASP A 152 -13.48 -2.49 -10.31
C ASP A 152 -13.62 -2.73 -11.82
N ASN A 153 -13.78 -3.97 -12.27
CA ASN A 153 -13.79 -4.28 -13.69
C ASN A 153 -15.01 -3.74 -14.44
N ASP A 154 -16.05 -3.37 -13.75
CA ASP A 154 -17.15 -2.58 -14.31
C ASP A 154 -16.69 -1.22 -14.87
N GLN A 155 -15.63 -0.64 -14.29
CA GLN A 155 -14.98 0.57 -14.76
C GLN A 155 -13.92 0.30 -15.82
N TYR A 156 -13.07 -0.73 -15.64
CA TYR A 156 -11.92 -0.96 -16.51
C TYR A 156 -12.27 -1.69 -17.81
N LYS A 157 -13.28 -2.58 -17.78
CA LYS A 157 -13.74 -3.38 -18.93
C LYS A 157 -12.63 -4.26 -19.53
N TYR A 158 -11.73 -4.79 -18.68
CA TYR A 158 -10.73 -5.76 -19.10
C TYR A 158 -11.31 -7.17 -19.18
N SER A 159 -10.56 -8.10 -19.80
CA SER A 159 -10.87 -9.52 -19.70
C SER A 159 -10.84 -9.98 -18.23
N LEU A 160 -11.68 -10.94 -17.87
CA LEU A 160 -11.75 -11.44 -16.48
C LEU A 160 -10.45 -12.15 -16.05
N ASP A 161 -9.66 -12.63 -16.99
CA ASP A 161 -8.35 -13.26 -16.78
C ASP A 161 -7.17 -12.29 -16.96
N ASP A 162 -7.43 -10.97 -16.95
CA ASP A 162 -6.40 -9.96 -17.14
C ASP A 162 -5.39 -9.99 -15.98
N THR A 163 -4.11 -10.04 -16.34
CA THR A 163 -3.03 -10.16 -15.35
C THR A 163 -2.92 -8.97 -14.39
N ARG A 164 -3.51 -7.83 -14.73
CA ARG A 164 -3.59 -6.66 -13.85
C ARG A 164 -4.38 -6.91 -12.56
N PHE A 165 -5.23 -7.95 -12.55
CA PHE A 165 -6.03 -8.33 -11.38
C PHE A 165 -5.33 -9.30 -10.44
N LEU A 166 -4.27 -9.98 -10.86
CA LEU A 166 -3.60 -11.06 -10.11
C LEU A 166 -3.28 -10.72 -8.65
N VAL A 167 -2.88 -9.48 -8.37
CA VAL A 167 -2.52 -9.04 -7.02
C VAL A 167 -3.72 -9.07 -6.09
N HIS A 168 -4.81 -8.46 -6.51
CA HIS A 168 -6.01 -8.31 -5.68
C HIS A 168 -6.83 -9.60 -5.64
N ASP A 169 -6.88 -10.35 -6.73
CA ASP A 169 -7.50 -11.68 -6.75
C ASP A 169 -6.79 -12.60 -5.76
N TYR A 170 -5.44 -12.59 -5.71
CA TYR A 170 -4.71 -13.35 -4.71
C TYR A 170 -5.09 -12.95 -3.27
N VAL A 171 -5.14 -11.65 -2.97
CA VAL A 171 -5.51 -11.16 -1.64
C VAL A 171 -6.90 -11.62 -1.24
N LEU A 172 -7.88 -11.49 -2.14
CA LEU A 172 -9.28 -11.81 -1.88
C LEU A 172 -9.55 -13.32 -1.77
N GLU A 173 -8.79 -14.13 -2.50
CA GLU A 173 -8.98 -15.58 -2.53
C GLU A 173 -8.19 -16.32 -1.44
N ASN A 174 -7.03 -15.80 -1.05
CA ASN A 174 -6.08 -16.51 -0.17
C ASN A 174 -5.96 -15.91 1.24
N THR A 175 -6.65 -14.82 1.51
CA THR A 175 -6.67 -14.19 2.83
C THR A 175 -8.09 -13.80 3.24
N PRO A 176 -8.37 -13.56 4.52
CA PRO A 176 -9.66 -13.04 4.95
C PRO A 176 -9.83 -11.52 4.73
N TYR A 177 -8.89 -10.87 4.08
CA TYR A 177 -8.96 -9.44 3.84
C TYR A 177 -10.18 -9.03 3.00
N MET A 178 -10.80 -7.92 3.40
CA MET A 178 -11.91 -7.27 2.71
C MET A 178 -11.45 -5.89 2.25
N ASP A 179 -11.76 -5.53 1.01
CA ASP A 179 -11.50 -4.18 0.48
C ASP A 179 -12.42 -3.17 1.15
N VAL A 180 -11.85 -2.32 2.00
CA VAL A 180 -12.62 -1.40 2.85
C VAL A 180 -13.42 -0.39 2.02
N ILE A 181 -12.83 0.16 0.96
CA ILE A 181 -13.51 1.14 0.11
C ILE A 181 -14.69 0.51 -0.63
N LYS A 182 -14.50 -0.70 -1.19
CA LYS A 182 -15.61 -1.41 -1.87
C LYS A 182 -16.72 -1.84 -0.92
N GLN A 183 -16.40 -2.18 0.33
CA GLN A 183 -17.41 -2.51 1.35
C GLN A 183 -18.24 -1.27 1.74
N GLN A 184 -17.66 -0.09 1.76
CA GLN A 184 -18.34 1.16 2.11
C GLN A 184 -19.07 1.79 0.92
N HIS A 185 -18.56 1.57 -0.31
CA HIS A 185 -19.06 2.18 -1.54
C HIS A 185 -19.32 1.12 -2.61
N ALA A 186 -20.23 0.20 -2.32
CA ALA A 186 -20.61 -0.84 -3.28
C ALA A 186 -21.15 -0.24 -4.58
N GLY A 187 -20.61 -0.68 -5.72
CA GLY A 187 -21.00 -0.19 -7.04
C GLY A 187 -20.38 1.14 -7.45
N GLU A 188 -19.63 1.83 -6.57
CA GLU A 188 -18.92 3.06 -6.92
C GLU A 188 -17.44 2.80 -7.25
N PHE A 189 -16.91 3.58 -8.17
CA PHE A 189 -15.48 3.62 -8.47
C PHE A 189 -14.84 4.85 -7.82
N LYS A 190 -13.88 4.62 -6.94
CA LYS A 190 -13.14 5.66 -6.21
C LYS A 190 -11.67 5.67 -6.67
N SER A 191 -11.35 6.46 -7.69
CA SER A 191 -9.96 6.59 -8.16
C SER A 191 -9.05 7.15 -7.08
N THR A 192 -7.89 6.52 -6.89
CA THR A 192 -6.86 6.95 -5.93
C THR A 192 -5.70 7.71 -6.57
N THR A 193 -5.71 7.89 -7.89
CA THR A 193 -4.71 8.69 -8.59
C THR A 193 -5.32 9.92 -9.24
N SER A 194 -4.49 10.87 -9.65
CA SER A 194 -4.93 12.03 -10.43
C SER A 194 -5.48 11.64 -11.82
N GLY A 195 -5.17 10.43 -12.30
CA GLY A 195 -5.83 9.77 -13.41
C GLY A 195 -7.11 9.05 -12.97
N SER A 196 -7.51 8.03 -13.71
CA SER A 196 -8.71 7.23 -13.46
C SER A 196 -8.38 5.83 -12.91
N SER A 197 -7.27 5.67 -12.19
CA SER A 197 -6.85 4.40 -11.63
C SER A 197 -7.08 4.34 -10.13
N ARG A 198 -7.45 3.17 -9.63
CA ARG A 198 -7.40 2.82 -8.22
C ARG A 198 -6.30 1.79 -8.02
N ILE A 199 -5.20 2.21 -7.43
CA ILE A 199 -4.00 1.38 -7.18
C ILE A 199 -3.54 1.44 -5.73
N ASP A 200 -4.10 2.35 -4.95
CA ASP A 200 -3.94 2.41 -3.51
C ASP A 200 -5.15 1.77 -2.84
N PHE A 201 -4.89 0.90 -1.89
CA PHE A 201 -5.93 0.11 -1.23
C PHE A 201 -5.75 0.10 0.28
N VAL A 202 -6.87 -0.07 0.96
CA VAL A 202 -6.94 -0.44 2.37
C VAL A 202 -7.78 -1.70 2.49
N TYR A 203 -7.16 -2.74 2.99
CA TYR A 203 -7.79 -4.00 3.33
C TYR A 203 -7.87 -4.16 4.84
N CYS A 204 -8.94 -4.76 5.33
CA CYS A 204 -8.99 -5.15 6.73
C CYS A 204 -9.62 -6.53 6.91
N SER A 205 -9.36 -7.14 8.08
CA SER A 205 -9.96 -8.41 8.48
C SER A 205 -11.47 -8.26 8.75
N PRO A 206 -12.27 -9.35 8.70
CA PRO A 206 -13.71 -9.31 8.96
C PRO A 206 -14.06 -8.75 10.34
N ALA A 207 -13.27 -9.08 11.37
CA ALA A 207 -13.50 -8.55 12.72
C ALA A 207 -13.31 -7.04 12.78
N MET A 208 -12.29 -6.51 12.09
CA MET A 208 -12.04 -5.07 12.02
C MET A 208 -13.08 -4.39 11.13
N MET A 209 -13.49 -4.99 10.01
CA MET A 209 -14.50 -4.44 9.10
C MET A 209 -15.82 -4.12 9.78
N LYS A 210 -16.23 -4.96 10.74
CA LYS A 210 -17.45 -4.72 11.57
C LYS A 210 -17.38 -3.44 12.41
N GLN A 211 -16.20 -2.88 12.59
CA GLN A 211 -15.95 -1.67 13.37
C GLN A 211 -15.67 -0.44 12.51
N VAL A 212 -15.54 -0.61 11.20
CA VAL A 212 -15.39 0.52 10.27
C VAL A 212 -16.69 1.32 10.27
N THR A 213 -16.58 2.59 10.61
CA THR A 213 -17.73 3.51 10.65
C THR A 213 -17.78 4.44 9.45
N TYR A 214 -16.63 4.68 8.84
CA TYR A 214 -16.50 5.50 7.63
C TYR A 214 -15.20 5.12 6.89
N ALA A 215 -15.23 5.15 5.58
CA ALA A 215 -14.03 5.13 4.75
C ALA A 215 -14.30 5.81 3.41
N ASP A 216 -13.34 6.56 2.91
CA ASP A 216 -13.43 7.18 1.58
C ASP A 216 -12.05 7.51 1.02
N VAL A 217 -12.02 7.91 -0.26
CA VAL A 217 -10.88 8.53 -0.92
C VAL A 217 -11.10 10.04 -0.93
N ILE A 218 -10.17 10.80 -0.37
CA ILE A 218 -10.23 12.27 -0.36
C ILE A 218 -9.91 12.76 -1.78
N ARG A 219 -10.93 13.24 -2.49
CA ARG A 219 -10.81 13.57 -3.92
C ARG A 219 -10.77 15.06 -4.18
N ASP A 220 -11.82 15.77 -3.84
CA ASP A 220 -12.01 17.12 -4.33
C ASP A 220 -11.04 18.11 -3.69
N GLU A 221 -10.91 18.09 -2.38
CA GLU A 221 -9.97 18.95 -1.65
C GLU A 221 -8.52 18.66 -2.04
N TRP A 222 -8.18 17.36 -2.20
CA TRP A 222 -6.83 16.97 -2.57
C TRP A 222 -6.52 17.31 -4.02
N THR A 223 -7.43 17.00 -4.93
CA THR A 223 -7.25 17.26 -6.37
C THR A 223 -7.08 18.74 -6.67
N GLY A 224 -7.80 19.60 -5.96
CA GLY A 224 -7.68 21.06 -6.09
C GLY A 224 -6.32 21.65 -5.67
N THR A 225 -5.52 20.88 -4.92
CA THR A 225 -4.19 21.31 -4.44
C THR A 225 -3.03 20.76 -5.27
N ILE A 226 -3.30 19.88 -6.24
CA ILE A 226 -2.24 19.25 -7.01
C ILE A 226 -1.65 20.25 -8.01
N VAL A 227 -0.37 20.57 -7.85
CA VAL A 227 0.43 21.39 -8.75
C VAL A 227 1.52 20.55 -9.38
N LYS A 228 1.67 20.65 -10.70
CA LYS A 228 2.76 19.99 -11.42
C LYS A 228 3.98 20.92 -11.46
N ASP A 229 5.10 20.42 -10.99
CA ASP A 229 6.38 21.09 -11.18
C ASP A 229 6.90 20.82 -12.60
N GLU A 230 6.99 21.85 -13.40
CA GLU A 230 7.38 21.75 -14.82
C GLU A 230 8.84 21.27 -14.99
N ALA A 231 9.74 21.66 -14.09
CA ALA A 231 11.16 21.28 -14.18
C ALA A 231 11.39 19.79 -13.86
N THR A 232 10.58 19.25 -12.95
CA THR A 232 10.74 17.88 -12.46
C THR A 232 9.67 16.93 -12.98
N GLY A 233 8.53 17.45 -13.43
CA GLY A 233 7.36 16.68 -13.81
C GLY A 233 6.61 16.05 -12.62
N PHE A 234 7.00 16.36 -11.39
CA PHE A 234 6.30 15.91 -10.20
C PHE A 234 4.99 16.64 -9.98
N LYS A 235 4.08 15.96 -9.32
CA LYS A 235 2.84 16.53 -8.80
C LYS A 235 2.95 16.65 -7.28
N TYR A 236 2.65 17.83 -6.77
CA TYR A 236 2.67 18.15 -5.35
C TYR A 236 1.25 18.46 -4.86
N PRO A 237 0.89 18.02 -3.66
CA PRO A 237 1.68 17.23 -2.71
C PRO A 237 1.91 15.78 -3.17
N SER A 238 1.04 15.21 -3.99
CA SER A 238 1.16 13.89 -4.61
C SER A 238 0.17 13.77 -5.77
N ASP A 239 0.41 12.89 -6.74
CA ASP A 239 -0.60 12.48 -7.72
C ASP A 239 -1.46 11.31 -7.24
N HIS A 240 -1.20 10.81 -6.05
CA HIS A 240 -2.07 9.89 -5.33
C HIS A 240 -2.98 10.63 -4.35
N ARG A 241 -4.18 10.15 -4.17
CA ARG A 241 -5.19 10.69 -3.25
C ARG A 241 -5.15 9.94 -1.93
N PRO A 242 -5.26 10.65 -0.80
CA PRO A 242 -5.32 10.00 0.51
C PRO A 242 -6.58 9.14 0.66
N LEU A 243 -6.42 8.00 1.35
CA LEU A 243 -7.53 7.19 1.83
C LEU A 243 -7.70 7.45 3.33
N ILE A 244 -8.95 7.56 3.77
CA ILE A 244 -9.31 7.68 5.17
C ILE A 244 -10.17 6.49 5.59
N VAL A 245 -9.90 5.97 6.78
CA VAL A 245 -10.71 4.90 7.40
C VAL A 245 -10.90 5.24 8.87
N GLU A 246 -12.14 5.29 9.31
CA GLU A 246 -12.50 5.47 10.72
C GLU A 246 -12.98 4.14 11.31
N VAL A 247 -12.44 3.80 12.47
CA VAL A 247 -12.73 2.55 13.16
C VAL A 247 -13.13 2.84 14.59
N LYS A 248 -14.25 2.27 15.02
CA LYS A 248 -14.70 2.37 16.42
C LYS A 248 -13.93 1.37 17.27
N VAL A 249 -13.17 1.88 18.24
CA VAL A 249 -12.50 1.05 19.25
C VAL A 249 -13.25 1.19 20.56
N THR A 250 -13.84 0.08 21.03
CA THR A 250 -14.51 0.05 22.33
C THR A 250 -13.55 -0.47 23.40
N THR A 251 -13.42 0.25 24.49
CA THR A 251 -12.72 -0.25 25.68
C THR A 251 -13.42 -1.53 26.15
N LYS A 252 -12.71 -2.66 26.18
CA LYS A 252 -13.19 -3.81 26.94
C LYS A 252 -13.23 -3.39 28.42
N LYS A 253 -14.42 -3.36 28.98
CA LYS A 253 -14.62 -3.19 30.42
C LYS A 253 -14.09 -4.40 31.17
#